data_ba892b65dee07643c308f3435d64148a
#
_entry.id   ba892b65dee07643c308f3435d64148a
#
_cell.length_a   1.000
_cell.length_b   1.000
_cell.length_c   1.000
_cell.angle_alpha   90.00
_cell.angle_beta   90.00
_cell.angle_gamma   90.00
#
_symmetry.space_group_name_H-M   'P 1'
#
loop_
_entity.id
_entity.type
_entity.pdbx_description
1 polymer ?
#
loop_
_entity_poly.entity_id
_entity_poly.type
_entity_poly.pdbx_seq_one_letter_code
_entity_poly.pdbx_strand_id
1 'polypeptide(L)'
;MTTSPAFRSLLRAATSASILMLASCATAPPAPTRPPADTRSEIVRRMPAKVADRDRWAADIETAFAAQRIEPTSENICAVLAITEQESGYVANPAVANLPKIARGEIDRRAAALHVPKFMVDAALAVRSPDGRSYAERLRSVRTERDLSELYEDLIGSVPLGKRLFADYNPVQTGGPMQVGIPFAEANASRYPYPVEGSIRDEVFTRRGGLYFGIAHLLGYQTPYTRKVHRFADYNAGWYASRNAAFQNAVAVATGNTLALDGDVLAPGAPLDKPGQTERALRELGPQLGMDNAQLRRALQQADQLQFSDSALHAQVFALADARAGKALPRALIPGIRLDSPKITRELTTEWFANRVDGRYRQCLQR
;
A
#
# COMPACT_ATOMS: atom_id res chain seq x y z
N MET A 1 -6.01 -82.44 22.25
CA MET A 1 -6.81 -83.10 21.19
C MET A 1 -7.13 -82.02 20.19
N THR A 2 -6.35 -81.97 19.11
CA THR A 2 -6.72 -82.21 17.70
C THR A 2 -7.66 -81.07 17.17
N THR A 3 -7.48 -80.34 16.14
CA THR A 3 -6.69 -80.45 14.90
C THR A 3 -6.81 -79.09 14.14
N SER A 4 -5.75 -78.72 13.47
CA SER A 4 -5.69 -77.78 12.29
C SER A 4 -6.43 -78.44 11.09
N PRO A 5 -6.51 -77.83 9.88
CA PRO A 5 -6.27 -76.54 9.31
C PRO A 5 -7.35 -76.13 8.28
N ALA A 6 -7.26 -74.94 7.70
CA ALA A 6 -7.44 -74.69 6.22
C ALA A 6 -7.15 -73.27 5.77
N PHE A 7 -6.18 -73.21 4.93
CA PHE A 7 -5.85 -72.13 3.97
C PHE A 7 -7.08 -71.64 3.19
N ARG A 8 -7.25 -70.32 3.08
CA ARG A 8 -7.82 -69.70 1.89
C ARG A 8 -7.22 -68.33 1.67
N SER A 9 -6.46 -68.22 0.63
CA SER A 9 -5.95 -67.04 -0.02
C SER A 9 -7.08 -66.07 -0.43
N LEU A 10 -6.98 -64.82 -0.03
CA LEU A 10 -7.76 -63.74 -0.67
C LEU A 10 -6.82 -62.66 -1.15
N LEU A 11 -6.76 -62.52 -2.48
CA LEU A 11 -6.13 -61.45 -3.25
C LEU A 11 -6.55 -60.09 -2.64
N ARG A 12 -5.59 -59.32 -2.18
CA ARG A 12 -5.79 -57.89 -1.96
C ARG A 12 -5.43 -57.14 -3.27
N ALA A 13 -6.43 -56.74 -3.99
CA ALA A 13 -6.29 -55.76 -5.08
C ALA A 13 -5.91 -54.41 -4.46
N ALA A 14 -4.68 -53.98 -4.66
CA ALA A 14 -4.21 -52.65 -4.33
C ALA A 14 -4.72 -51.67 -5.42
N THR A 15 -5.81 -50.97 -5.11
CA THR A 15 -6.23 -49.81 -5.93
C THR A 15 -5.32 -48.64 -5.59
N SER A 16 -4.32 -48.40 -6.43
CA SER A 16 -3.49 -47.19 -6.44
C SER A 16 -4.35 -46.03 -6.91
N ALA A 17 -4.87 -45.22 -6.00
CA ALA A 17 -5.48 -43.94 -6.31
C ALA A 17 -4.35 -42.96 -6.66
N SER A 18 -4.09 -42.75 -7.95
CA SER A 18 -3.23 -41.70 -8.47
C SER A 18 -3.92 -40.35 -8.23
N ILE A 19 -3.51 -39.63 -7.20
CA ILE A 19 -3.87 -38.23 -6.99
C ILE A 19 -3.11 -37.43 -8.04
N LEU A 20 -3.78 -37.06 -9.14
CA LEU A 20 -3.28 -36.02 -10.06
C LEU A 20 -3.33 -34.68 -9.32
N MET A 21 -2.18 -34.24 -8.81
CA MET A 21 -1.96 -32.85 -8.44
C MET A 21 -2.01 -32.03 -9.72
N LEU A 22 -3.13 -31.37 -10.00
CA LEU A 22 -3.20 -30.27 -10.94
C LEU A 22 -2.40 -29.10 -10.35
N ALA A 23 -1.10 -29.07 -10.64
CA ALA A 23 -0.29 -27.89 -10.46
C ALA A 23 -0.86 -26.81 -11.40
N SER A 24 -1.69 -25.92 -10.86
CA SER A 24 -2.07 -24.69 -11.52
C SER A 24 -0.79 -23.85 -11.67
N CYS A 25 -0.14 -24.00 -12.84
CA CYS A 25 0.91 -23.07 -13.24
C CYS A 25 0.25 -21.71 -13.44
N ALA A 26 0.27 -20.86 -12.40
CA ALA A 26 0.06 -19.46 -12.57
C ALA A 26 1.19 -18.99 -13.53
N THR A 27 0.86 -18.84 -14.81
CA THR A 27 1.78 -18.31 -15.82
C THR A 27 2.15 -16.90 -15.39
N ALA A 28 3.43 -16.71 -15.04
CA ALA A 28 3.96 -15.38 -14.75
C ALA A 28 3.67 -14.47 -15.96
N PRO A 29 3.34 -13.17 -15.73
CA PRO A 29 3.16 -12.22 -16.83
C PRO A 29 4.33 -12.32 -17.82
N PRO A 30 4.09 -12.18 -19.13
CA PRO A 30 5.17 -12.17 -20.11
C PRO A 30 6.18 -11.07 -19.78
N ALA A 31 7.43 -11.28 -20.13
CA ALA A 31 8.46 -10.24 -20.00
C ALA A 31 8.09 -9.04 -20.88
N PRO A 32 8.47 -7.79 -20.47
CA PRO A 32 8.25 -6.61 -21.29
C PRO A 32 8.77 -6.82 -22.72
N THR A 33 7.97 -6.48 -23.72
CA THR A 33 8.29 -6.68 -25.14
C THR A 33 9.15 -5.57 -25.72
N ARG A 34 9.26 -4.43 -25.02
CA ARG A 34 9.95 -3.24 -25.46
C ARG A 34 11.44 -3.27 -25.08
N PRO A 35 12.37 -2.94 -26.02
CA PRO A 35 13.78 -2.84 -25.71
C PRO A 35 14.09 -1.84 -24.58
N PRO A 36 15.02 -2.17 -23.65
CA PRO A 36 15.38 -1.28 -22.53
C PRO A 36 15.87 0.10 -22.97
N ALA A 37 16.65 0.20 -24.04
CA ALA A 37 17.16 1.46 -24.57
C ALA A 37 16.03 2.40 -25.02
N ASP A 38 15.00 1.87 -25.70
CA ASP A 38 13.84 2.64 -26.16
C ASP A 38 12.99 3.09 -24.98
N THR A 39 12.86 2.24 -23.97
CA THR A 39 12.18 2.57 -22.71
C THR A 39 12.86 3.73 -22.00
N ARG A 40 14.19 3.67 -21.81
CA ARG A 40 14.96 4.76 -21.16
C ARG A 40 14.84 6.07 -21.94
N SER A 41 14.99 6.01 -23.26
CA SER A 41 14.88 7.19 -24.13
C SER A 41 13.50 7.87 -23.99
N GLU A 42 12.43 7.09 -23.92
CA GLU A 42 11.09 7.62 -23.70
C GLU A 42 10.93 8.23 -22.31
N ILE A 43 11.40 7.55 -21.26
CA ILE A 43 11.35 8.07 -19.90
C ILE A 43 12.06 9.43 -19.82
N VAL A 44 13.28 9.53 -20.37
CA VAL A 44 14.06 10.78 -20.41
C VAL A 44 13.29 11.88 -21.15
N ARG A 45 12.72 11.57 -22.33
CA ARG A 45 11.95 12.55 -23.13
C ARG A 45 10.74 13.08 -22.37
N ARG A 46 10.00 12.19 -21.65
CA ARG A 46 8.77 12.54 -20.93
C ARG A 46 9.01 13.21 -19.58
N MET A 47 10.21 13.12 -19.02
CA MET A 47 10.56 13.81 -17.79
C MET A 47 10.63 15.32 -17.98
N PRO A 48 10.25 16.15 -16.99
CA PRO A 48 10.46 17.60 -17.06
C PRO A 48 11.93 17.95 -17.29
N ALA A 49 12.20 18.92 -18.17
CA ALA A 49 13.58 19.29 -18.55
C ALA A 49 14.45 19.74 -17.36
N LYS A 50 13.81 20.29 -16.31
CA LYS A 50 14.49 20.76 -15.09
C LYS A 50 15.01 19.65 -14.15
N VAL A 51 14.63 18.39 -14.40
CA VAL A 51 15.07 17.27 -13.56
C VAL A 51 16.54 16.99 -13.81
N ALA A 52 17.34 17.00 -12.74
CA ALA A 52 18.73 16.60 -12.79
C ALA A 52 18.87 15.09 -12.96
N ASP A 53 19.99 14.63 -13.55
CA ASP A 53 20.34 13.21 -13.70
C ASP A 53 19.23 12.33 -14.33
N ARG A 54 18.49 12.87 -15.32
CA ARG A 54 17.35 12.16 -15.96
C ARG A 54 17.70 10.74 -16.43
N ASP A 55 18.92 10.53 -16.93
CA ASP A 55 19.35 9.22 -17.40
C ASP A 55 19.43 8.19 -16.26
N ARG A 56 19.87 8.61 -15.08
CA ARG A 56 19.91 7.74 -13.90
C ARG A 56 18.50 7.44 -13.37
N TRP A 57 17.60 8.41 -13.38
CA TRP A 57 16.17 8.19 -13.05
C TRP A 57 15.54 7.20 -14.03
N ALA A 58 15.81 7.36 -15.32
CA ALA A 58 15.29 6.48 -16.36
C ALA A 58 15.80 5.05 -16.23
N ALA A 59 17.09 4.87 -15.90
CA ALA A 59 17.69 3.56 -15.67
C ALA A 59 17.05 2.84 -14.48
N ASP A 60 16.83 3.53 -13.34
CA ASP A 60 16.22 2.92 -12.16
C ASP A 60 14.73 2.57 -12.42
N ILE A 61 13.98 3.42 -13.13
CA ILE A 61 12.58 3.14 -13.52
C ILE A 61 12.51 1.94 -14.47
N GLU A 62 13.37 1.88 -15.50
CA GLU A 62 13.43 0.76 -16.44
C GLU A 62 13.75 -0.56 -15.73
N THR A 63 14.76 -0.55 -14.83
CA THR A 63 15.12 -1.72 -14.02
C THR A 63 13.95 -2.17 -13.15
N ALA A 64 13.20 -1.24 -12.55
CA ALA A 64 12.04 -1.57 -11.75
C ALA A 64 10.91 -2.19 -12.58
N PHE A 65 10.63 -1.67 -13.78
CA PHE A 65 9.67 -2.27 -14.71
C PHE A 65 10.07 -3.69 -15.12
N ALA A 66 11.34 -3.89 -15.51
CA ALA A 66 11.84 -5.19 -15.91
C ALA A 66 11.76 -6.22 -14.78
N ALA A 67 12.24 -5.88 -13.57
CA ALA A 67 12.25 -6.76 -12.41
C ALA A 67 10.83 -7.17 -11.97
N GLN A 68 9.86 -6.27 -12.11
CA GLN A 68 8.46 -6.49 -11.74
C GLN A 68 7.60 -7.02 -12.90
N ARG A 69 8.18 -7.16 -14.11
CA ARG A 69 7.47 -7.57 -15.34
C ARG A 69 6.29 -6.66 -15.66
N ILE A 70 6.45 -5.37 -15.43
CA ILE A 70 5.47 -4.35 -15.78
C ILE A 70 5.80 -3.84 -17.18
N GLU A 71 4.81 -3.85 -18.08
CA GLU A 71 4.97 -3.34 -19.43
C GLU A 71 5.25 -1.83 -19.42
N PRO A 72 6.34 -1.33 -20.01
CA PRO A 72 6.70 0.08 -20.02
C PRO A 72 5.92 0.85 -21.10
N THR A 73 4.58 0.82 -21.02
CA THR A 73 3.73 1.64 -21.89
C THR A 73 3.87 3.12 -21.53
N SER A 74 3.53 4.00 -22.45
CA SER A 74 3.52 5.45 -22.22
C SER A 74 2.67 5.82 -21.00
N GLU A 75 1.54 5.14 -20.81
CA GLU A 75 0.64 5.34 -19.68
C GLU A 75 1.29 4.92 -18.35
N ASN A 76 1.99 3.78 -18.31
CA ASN A 76 2.65 3.31 -17.09
C ASN A 76 3.86 4.20 -16.76
N ILE A 77 4.66 4.57 -17.76
CA ILE A 77 5.76 5.53 -17.61
C ILE A 77 5.24 6.84 -17.04
N CYS A 78 4.22 7.43 -17.67
CA CYS A 78 3.66 8.71 -17.23
C CYS A 78 2.99 8.63 -15.85
N ALA A 79 2.41 7.50 -15.48
CA ALA A 79 1.87 7.31 -14.13
C ALA A 79 2.97 7.38 -13.07
N VAL A 80 4.10 6.69 -13.29
CA VAL A 80 5.27 6.73 -12.40
C VAL A 80 5.86 8.14 -12.30
N LEU A 81 6.08 8.78 -13.45
CA LEU A 81 6.64 10.13 -13.50
C LEU A 81 5.74 11.15 -12.78
N ALA A 82 4.41 11.03 -12.93
CA ALA A 82 3.44 11.93 -12.30
C ALA A 82 3.43 11.80 -10.76
N ILE A 83 3.48 10.58 -10.23
CA ILE A 83 3.59 10.33 -8.78
C ILE A 83 4.93 10.86 -8.27
N THR A 84 6.05 10.51 -8.93
CA THR A 84 7.38 10.98 -8.51
C THR A 84 7.47 12.52 -8.49
N GLU A 85 6.89 13.19 -9.49
CA GLU A 85 6.83 14.64 -9.51
C GLU A 85 5.94 15.21 -8.42
N GLN A 86 4.83 14.52 -8.08
CA GLN A 86 3.91 14.97 -7.02
C GLN A 86 4.54 14.84 -5.64
N GLU A 87 5.16 13.71 -5.35
CA GLU A 87 5.63 13.36 -4.01
C GLU A 87 6.95 14.06 -3.64
N SER A 88 7.88 14.14 -4.59
CA SER A 88 9.23 14.61 -4.29
C SER A 88 9.79 15.66 -5.25
N GLY A 89 9.12 15.89 -6.38
CA GLY A 89 9.70 16.70 -7.46
C GLY A 89 11.03 16.12 -7.98
N TYR A 90 11.17 14.80 -7.99
CA TYR A 90 12.40 14.07 -8.36
C TYR A 90 13.57 14.29 -7.39
N VAL A 91 13.31 14.35 -6.11
CA VAL A 91 14.32 14.31 -5.05
C VAL A 91 14.22 12.97 -4.34
N ALA A 92 15.34 12.21 -4.28
CA ALA A 92 15.34 10.86 -3.70
C ALA A 92 15.01 10.87 -2.20
N ASN A 93 15.55 11.85 -1.47
CA ASN A 93 15.32 12.03 -0.04
C ASN A 93 15.03 13.52 0.24
N PRO A 94 13.75 13.97 0.06
CA PRO A 94 13.42 15.36 0.14
C PRO A 94 13.50 15.91 1.56
N ALA A 95 13.97 17.15 1.70
CA ALA A 95 13.95 17.85 2.98
C ALA A 95 12.53 18.22 3.39
N VAL A 96 12.21 18.07 4.67
CA VAL A 96 10.92 18.43 5.27
C VAL A 96 11.08 19.72 6.07
N ALA A 97 10.32 20.74 5.74
CA ALA A 97 10.36 22.01 6.45
C ALA A 97 9.94 21.81 7.93
N ASN A 98 10.69 22.44 8.84
CA ASN A 98 10.44 22.38 10.29
C ASN A 98 10.41 20.96 10.89
N LEU A 99 11.02 19.97 10.25
CA LEU A 99 11.03 18.58 10.71
C LEU A 99 11.46 18.42 12.17
N PRO A 100 12.51 19.10 12.70
CA PRO A 100 12.89 19.00 14.11
C PRO A 100 11.75 19.35 15.08
N LYS A 101 11.00 20.42 14.78
CA LYS A 101 9.87 20.87 15.60
C LYS A 101 8.69 19.88 15.51
N ILE A 102 8.38 19.40 14.32
CA ILE A 102 7.32 18.41 14.08
C ILE A 102 7.65 17.11 14.82
N ALA A 103 8.87 16.60 14.67
CA ALA A 103 9.31 15.36 15.30
C ALA A 103 9.31 15.48 16.83
N ARG A 104 9.80 16.60 17.40
CA ARG A 104 9.74 16.82 18.85
C ARG A 104 8.30 16.89 19.36
N GLY A 105 7.42 17.59 18.66
CA GLY A 105 6.01 17.66 19.04
C GLY A 105 5.30 16.30 19.01
N GLU A 106 5.64 15.46 18.04
CA GLU A 106 5.10 14.09 17.95
C GLU A 106 5.63 13.19 19.06
N ILE A 107 6.92 13.29 19.42
CA ILE A 107 7.50 12.58 20.56
C ILE A 107 6.79 12.98 21.85
N ASP A 108 6.62 14.28 22.09
CA ASP A 108 5.94 14.79 23.29
C ASP A 108 4.48 14.35 23.35
N ARG A 109 3.78 14.36 22.21
CA ARG A 109 2.37 13.90 22.11
C ARG A 109 2.23 12.41 22.42
N ARG A 110 3.10 11.55 21.85
CA ARG A 110 3.08 10.10 22.12
C ARG A 110 3.44 9.79 23.57
N ALA A 111 4.45 10.47 24.11
CA ALA A 111 4.84 10.33 25.50
C ALA A 111 3.68 10.70 26.45
N ALA A 112 3.00 11.81 26.17
CA ALA A 112 1.83 12.23 26.95
C ALA A 112 0.68 11.20 26.89
N ALA A 113 0.43 10.59 25.73
CA ALA A 113 -0.58 9.53 25.59
C ALA A 113 -0.25 8.28 26.42
N LEU A 114 1.04 8.02 26.68
CA LEU A 114 1.53 6.96 27.56
C LEU A 114 1.77 7.43 29.02
N HIS A 115 1.32 8.63 29.36
CA HIS A 115 1.53 9.26 30.68
C HIS A 115 3.02 9.40 31.09
N VAL A 116 3.93 9.49 30.10
CA VAL A 116 5.36 9.74 30.34
C VAL A 116 5.59 11.25 30.52
N PRO A 117 6.12 11.69 31.68
CA PRO A 117 6.39 13.09 31.94
C PRO A 117 7.46 13.68 31.02
N LYS A 118 7.32 14.94 30.64
CA LYS A 118 8.22 15.62 29.70
C LYS A 118 9.69 15.57 30.14
N PHE A 119 9.98 15.69 31.44
CA PHE A 119 11.36 15.64 31.93
C PHE A 119 12.03 14.27 31.67
N MET A 120 11.27 13.18 31.64
CA MET A 120 11.79 11.86 31.30
C MET A 120 12.11 11.77 29.80
N VAL A 121 11.27 12.40 28.95
CA VAL A 121 11.58 12.53 27.51
C VAL A 121 12.86 13.33 27.30
N ASP A 122 13.00 14.46 28.01
CA ASP A 122 14.19 15.32 27.93
C ASP A 122 15.43 14.55 28.39
N ALA A 123 15.34 13.78 29.48
CA ALA A 123 16.43 12.94 29.98
C ALA A 123 16.83 11.84 28.97
N ALA A 124 15.85 11.17 28.35
CA ALA A 124 16.12 10.16 27.32
C ALA A 124 16.82 10.78 26.10
N LEU A 125 16.39 11.95 25.66
CA LEU A 125 17.01 12.66 24.54
C LEU A 125 18.38 13.26 24.87
N ALA A 126 18.73 13.45 26.16
CA ALA A 126 20.04 13.91 26.59
C ALA A 126 21.11 12.81 26.51
N VAL A 127 20.73 11.54 26.38
CA VAL A 127 21.66 10.42 26.21
C VAL A 127 22.51 10.62 24.95
N ARG A 128 23.79 10.26 25.02
CA ARG A 128 24.73 10.35 23.90
C ARG A 128 24.48 9.18 22.91
N SER A 129 24.40 9.54 21.65
CA SER A 129 24.34 8.57 20.55
C SER A 129 25.75 8.09 20.15
N PRO A 130 25.87 7.06 19.29
CA PRO A 130 27.19 6.52 18.89
C PRO A 130 28.13 7.54 18.24
N ASP A 131 27.59 8.61 17.66
CA ASP A 131 28.38 9.69 17.05
C ASP A 131 28.87 10.75 18.06
N GLY A 132 28.63 10.55 19.37
CA GLY A 132 29.08 11.41 20.48
C GLY A 132 28.13 12.61 20.75
N ARG A 133 27.19 12.92 19.88
CA ARG A 133 26.18 13.95 20.13
C ARG A 133 25.00 13.35 20.93
N SER A 134 24.28 14.20 21.67
CA SER A 134 23.04 13.76 22.29
C SER A 134 21.94 13.53 21.22
N TYR A 135 20.96 12.67 21.51
CA TYR A 135 19.79 12.51 20.63
C TYR A 135 19.01 13.81 20.47
N ALA A 136 19.01 14.70 21.49
CA ALA A 136 18.43 16.03 21.39
C ALA A 136 19.17 16.93 20.37
N GLU A 137 20.48 16.88 20.31
CA GLU A 137 21.26 17.61 19.30
C GLU A 137 21.05 17.07 17.91
N ARG A 138 21.04 15.75 17.76
CA ARG A 138 20.72 15.10 16.48
C ARG A 138 19.30 15.44 16.01
N LEU A 139 18.31 15.39 16.89
CA LEU A 139 16.93 15.75 16.57
C LEU A 139 16.78 17.18 16.05
N ARG A 140 17.57 18.13 16.62
CA ARG A 140 17.58 19.52 16.11
C ARG A 140 18.20 19.64 14.72
N SER A 141 19.03 18.69 14.30
CA SER A 141 19.75 18.71 13.03
C SER A 141 19.09 17.90 11.92
N VAL A 142 18.05 17.10 12.20
CA VAL A 142 17.35 16.32 11.16
C VAL A 142 16.76 17.23 10.08
N ARG A 143 16.89 16.84 8.82
CA ARG A 143 16.39 17.56 7.66
C ARG A 143 15.43 16.73 6.84
N THR A 144 15.62 15.43 6.83
CA THR A 144 14.88 14.47 5.98
C THR A 144 14.22 13.39 6.84
N GLU A 145 13.26 12.70 6.26
CA GLU A 145 12.63 11.54 6.91
C GLU A 145 13.64 10.42 7.16
N ARG A 146 14.61 10.27 6.27
CA ARG A 146 15.73 9.34 6.48
C ARG A 146 16.50 9.66 7.76
N ASP A 147 16.92 10.92 7.95
CA ASP A 147 17.68 11.33 9.15
C ASP A 147 16.88 11.03 10.43
N LEU A 148 15.56 11.27 10.40
CA LEU A 148 14.67 10.99 11.53
C LEU A 148 14.53 9.48 11.78
N SER A 149 14.42 8.69 10.73
CA SER A 149 14.34 7.23 10.81
C SER A 149 15.63 6.64 11.39
N GLU A 150 16.80 7.06 10.87
CA GLU A 150 18.11 6.62 11.37
C GLU A 150 18.34 7.02 12.84
N LEU A 151 17.95 8.24 13.23
CA LEU A 151 18.00 8.68 14.62
C LEU A 151 17.18 7.77 15.53
N TYR A 152 15.98 7.39 15.10
CA TYR A 152 15.12 6.49 15.86
C TYR A 152 15.71 5.08 15.97
N GLU A 153 16.21 4.52 14.86
CA GLU A 153 16.85 3.19 14.83
C GLU A 153 18.07 3.14 15.77
N ASP A 154 18.89 4.19 15.79
CA ASP A 154 20.02 4.32 16.70
C ASP A 154 19.55 4.38 18.17
N LEU A 155 18.50 5.16 18.45
CA LEU A 155 17.96 5.28 19.81
C LEU A 155 17.47 3.94 20.34
N ILE A 156 16.65 3.22 19.57
CA ILE A 156 16.16 1.90 20.01
C ILE A 156 17.26 0.84 19.99
N GLY A 157 18.27 0.97 19.12
CA GLY A 157 19.45 0.12 19.07
C GLY A 157 20.35 0.25 20.30
N SER A 158 20.34 1.39 20.98
CA SER A 158 21.10 1.63 22.22
C SER A 158 20.46 0.99 23.47
N VAL A 159 19.21 0.50 23.36
CA VAL A 159 18.47 -0.12 24.47
C VAL A 159 18.47 -1.65 24.29
N PRO A 160 18.76 -2.43 25.34
CA PRO A 160 18.66 -3.90 25.27
C PRO A 160 17.27 -4.34 24.77
N LEU A 161 17.22 -5.19 23.75
CA LEU A 161 15.99 -5.64 23.07
C LEU A 161 15.17 -4.51 22.40
N GLY A 162 15.68 -3.27 22.37
CA GLY A 162 14.92 -2.13 21.86
C GLY A 162 14.46 -2.29 20.43
N LYS A 163 15.30 -2.78 19.51
CA LYS A 163 14.90 -3.07 18.14
C LYS A 163 13.76 -4.09 18.06
N ARG A 164 13.77 -5.12 18.92
CA ARG A 164 12.73 -6.15 18.94
C ARG A 164 11.39 -5.61 19.47
N LEU A 165 11.42 -4.69 20.42
CA LEU A 165 10.24 -4.18 21.13
C LEU A 165 9.66 -2.92 20.47
N PHE A 166 10.49 -2.12 19.80
CA PHE A 166 10.13 -0.76 19.39
C PHE A 166 10.29 -0.47 17.89
N ALA A 167 10.76 -1.42 17.06
CA ALA A 167 10.94 -1.18 15.62
C ALA A 167 9.65 -0.67 14.94
N ASP A 168 8.51 -1.26 15.28
CA ASP A 168 7.20 -0.89 14.71
C ASP A 168 6.70 0.50 15.11
N TYR A 169 7.32 1.10 16.12
CA TYR A 169 6.99 2.46 16.59
C TYR A 169 7.81 3.55 15.90
N ASN A 170 8.66 3.22 14.93
CA ASN A 170 9.37 4.24 14.17
C ASN A 170 8.38 5.26 13.59
N PRO A 171 8.55 6.57 13.87
CA PRO A 171 7.59 7.59 13.43
C PRO A 171 7.54 7.76 11.91
N VAL A 172 8.59 7.31 11.21
CA VAL A 172 8.69 7.40 9.75
C VAL A 172 8.17 6.10 9.14
N GLN A 173 6.98 6.17 8.55
CA GLN A 173 6.29 5.02 7.95
C GLN A 173 6.30 5.04 6.42
N THR A 174 6.64 6.17 5.80
CA THR A 174 6.76 6.33 4.34
C THR A 174 8.07 7.01 4.02
N GLY A 175 8.55 6.89 2.77
CA GLY A 175 9.77 7.58 2.38
C GLY A 175 10.11 7.45 0.89
N GLY A 176 11.24 8.03 0.54
CA GLY A 176 11.80 7.99 -0.80
C GLY A 176 11.07 8.87 -1.81
N PRO A 177 11.50 8.81 -3.08
CA PRO A 177 11.02 9.72 -4.13
C PRO A 177 9.54 9.54 -4.49
N MET A 178 8.94 8.43 -4.14
CA MET A 178 7.53 8.16 -4.34
C MET A 178 6.74 8.09 -3.02
N GLN A 179 7.34 8.36 -1.87
CA GLN A 179 6.70 8.31 -0.54
C GLN A 179 5.98 6.98 -0.28
N VAL A 180 6.62 5.87 -0.65
CA VAL A 180 6.06 4.53 -0.47
C VAL A 180 6.10 4.10 0.99
N GLY A 181 5.09 3.32 1.41
CA GLY A 181 5.03 2.73 2.74
C GLY A 181 6.16 1.76 3.00
N ILE A 182 6.88 1.93 4.11
CA ILE A 182 7.99 1.06 4.49
C ILE A 182 7.53 -0.37 4.78
N PRO A 183 6.44 -0.61 5.53
CA PRO A 183 5.91 -1.96 5.72
C PRO A 183 5.52 -2.65 4.39
N PHE A 184 5.00 -1.89 3.43
CA PHE A 184 4.73 -2.40 2.08
C PHE A 184 6.03 -2.82 1.38
N ALA A 185 7.08 -2.00 1.45
CA ALA A 185 8.37 -2.31 0.85
C ALA A 185 8.99 -3.58 1.46
N GLU A 186 8.97 -3.71 2.78
CA GLU A 186 9.47 -4.87 3.52
C GLU A 186 8.72 -6.16 3.12
N ALA A 187 7.39 -6.10 3.01
CA ALA A 187 6.56 -7.23 2.57
C ALA A 187 6.79 -7.62 1.09
N ASN A 188 7.27 -6.71 0.26
CA ASN A 188 7.46 -6.90 -1.19
C ASN A 188 8.94 -6.96 -1.62
N ALA A 189 9.87 -7.21 -0.70
CA ALA A 189 11.31 -7.18 -0.95
C ALA A 189 11.84 -8.39 -1.74
N SER A 190 11.10 -9.50 -1.83
CA SER A 190 11.59 -10.79 -2.36
C SER A 190 12.12 -10.75 -3.80
N ARG A 191 11.69 -9.77 -4.60
CA ARG A 191 12.11 -9.57 -6.00
C ARG A 191 12.91 -8.30 -6.20
N TYR A 192 13.37 -7.66 -5.13
CA TYR A 192 14.19 -6.46 -5.22
C TYR A 192 15.49 -6.76 -5.97
N PRO A 193 15.80 -6.05 -7.07
CA PRO A 193 16.86 -6.47 -8.00
C PRO A 193 18.28 -6.03 -7.57
N TYR A 194 18.40 -5.30 -6.49
CA TYR A 194 19.70 -4.79 -6.03
C TYR A 194 20.14 -5.45 -4.72
N PRO A 195 21.45 -5.51 -4.45
CA PRO A 195 21.95 -5.80 -3.11
C PRO A 195 21.39 -4.81 -2.10
N VAL A 196 20.88 -5.32 -0.97
CA VAL A 196 20.34 -4.49 0.10
C VAL A 196 21.50 -3.97 0.94
N GLU A 197 21.64 -2.65 1.00
CA GLU A 197 22.63 -1.96 1.83
C GLU A 197 21.96 -1.54 3.15
N GLY A 198 22.23 -2.29 4.23
CA GLY A 198 21.55 -2.10 5.52
C GLY A 198 20.23 -2.86 5.59
N SER A 199 19.12 -2.17 5.43
CA SER A 199 17.76 -2.73 5.50
C SER A 199 16.91 -2.30 4.29
N ILE A 200 15.75 -2.96 4.11
CA ILE A 200 14.77 -2.50 3.11
C ILE A 200 14.25 -1.09 3.42
N ARG A 201 14.15 -0.75 4.69
CA ARG A 201 13.85 0.62 5.14
C ARG A 201 14.87 1.62 4.58
N ASP A 202 16.18 1.31 4.64
CA ASP A 202 17.23 2.18 4.12
C ASP A 202 17.14 2.29 2.60
N GLU A 203 16.85 1.18 1.90
CA GLU A 203 16.66 1.18 0.45
C GLU A 203 15.49 2.06 -0.01
N VAL A 204 14.40 2.14 0.76
CA VAL A 204 13.25 3.02 0.44
C VAL A 204 13.67 4.48 0.32
N PHE A 205 14.65 4.95 1.10
CA PHE A 205 15.16 6.32 1.03
C PHE A 205 16.16 6.57 -0.11
N THR A 206 16.55 5.52 -0.84
CA THR A 206 17.37 5.67 -2.05
C THR A 206 16.49 5.95 -3.27
N ARG A 207 17.09 6.50 -4.35
CA ARG A 207 16.35 6.68 -5.62
C ARG A 207 15.88 5.34 -6.17
N ARG A 208 16.80 4.34 -6.26
CA ARG A 208 16.52 3.01 -6.82
C ARG A 208 15.45 2.26 -6.02
N GLY A 209 15.57 2.24 -4.70
CA GLY A 209 14.64 1.51 -3.84
C GLY A 209 13.28 2.18 -3.73
N GLY A 210 13.24 3.49 -3.51
CA GLY A 210 11.97 4.22 -3.46
C GLY A 210 11.20 4.19 -4.77
N LEU A 211 11.88 4.18 -5.94
CA LEU A 211 11.24 3.96 -7.24
C LEU A 211 10.73 2.53 -7.36
N TYR A 212 11.56 1.52 -7.05
CA TYR A 212 11.16 0.12 -7.17
C TYR A 212 9.89 -0.19 -6.37
N PHE A 213 9.89 0.13 -5.08
CA PHE A 213 8.74 -0.14 -4.21
C PHE A 213 7.55 0.77 -4.51
N GLY A 214 7.78 2.03 -4.90
CA GLY A 214 6.73 2.94 -5.32
C GLY A 214 6.05 2.49 -6.61
N ILE A 215 6.80 1.97 -7.58
CA ILE A 215 6.27 1.38 -8.82
C ILE A 215 5.47 0.10 -8.51
N ALA A 216 5.98 -0.76 -7.60
CA ALA A 216 5.24 -1.93 -7.12
C ALA A 216 3.90 -1.53 -6.50
N HIS A 217 3.90 -0.51 -5.64
CA HIS A 217 2.67 -0.02 -5.02
C HIS A 217 1.69 0.57 -6.03
N LEU A 218 2.19 1.33 -7.01
CA LEU A 218 1.34 1.98 -8.02
C LEU A 218 0.79 1.00 -9.06
N LEU A 219 1.64 0.08 -9.58
CA LEU A 219 1.35 -0.72 -10.78
C LEU A 219 1.34 -2.23 -10.52
N GLY A 220 1.81 -2.69 -9.37
CA GLY A 220 2.00 -4.11 -9.07
C GLY A 220 0.72 -4.91 -8.80
N TYR A 221 -0.44 -4.30 -8.88
CA TYR A 221 -1.74 -4.95 -8.69
C TYR A 221 -2.66 -4.76 -9.90
N GLN A 222 -3.54 -5.71 -10.16
CA GLN A 222 -4.51 -5.63 -11.26
C GLN A 222 -5.75 -4.87 -10.82
N THR A 223 -6.30 -4.05 -11.70
CA THR A 223 -7.57 -3.34 -11.47
C THR A 223 -8.39 -3.27 -12.75
N PRO A 224 -9.74 -3.25 -12.65
CA PRO A 224 -10.63 -3.04 -13.79
C PRO A 224 -10.79 -1.55 -14.15
N TYR A 225 -9.96 -0.65 -13.59
CA TYR A 225 -10.12 0.79 -13.80
C TYR A 225 -9.83 1.20 -15.23
N THR A 226 -10.76 1.88 -15.85
CA THR A 226 -10.60 2.49 -17.18
C THR A 226 -9.88 3.83 -17.14
N ARG A 227 -9.81 4.48 -15.97
CA ARG A 227 -9.16 5.78 -15.76
C ARG A 227 -8.05 5.68 -14.71
N LYS A 228 -6.87 6.18 -15.04
CA LYS A 228 -5.70 6.17 -14.13
C LYS A 228 -5.91 6.96 -12.84
N VAL A 229 -6.83 7.94 -12.83
CA VAL A 229 -7.12 8.76 -11.63
C VAL A 229 -7.53 7.90 -10.42
N HIS A 230 -8.23 6.78 -10.63
CA HIS A 230 -8.59 5.86 -9.56
C HIS A 230 -7.36 5.14 -8.98
N ARG A 231 -6.38 4.81 -9.83
CA ARG A 231 -5.10 4.24 -9.39
C ARG A 231 -4.26 5.25 -8.59
N PHE A 232 -4.34 6.53 -8.95
CA PHE A 232 -3.71 7.61 -8.19
C PHE A 232 -4.40 7.82 -6.83
N ALA A 233 -5.72 7.71 -6.79
CA ALA A 233 -6.46 7.74 -5.54
C ALA A 233 -6.09 6.54 -4.65
N ASP A 234 -6.02 5.33 -5.20
CA ASP A 234 -5.61 4.12 -4.49
C ASP A 234 -4.15 4.19 -4.00
N TYR A 235 -3.27 4.87 -4.73
CA TYR A 235 -1.90 5.10 -4.30
C TYR A 235 -1.83 5.81 -2.95
N ASN A 236 -2.73 6.75 -2.74
CA ASN A 236 -2.83 7.53 -1.51
C ASN A 236 -3.65 6.83 -0.41
N ALA A 237 -4.72 6.13 -0.80
CA ALA A 237 -5.73 5.59 0.12
C ALA A 237 -5.60 4.08 0.39
N GLY A 238 -4.74 3.37 -0.35
CA GLY A 238 -4.63 1.91 -0.31
C GLY A 238 -5.22 1.22 -1.53
N TRP A 239 -4.72 0.02 -1.83
CA TRP A 239 -5.18 -0.75 -2.98
C TRP A 239 -6.68 -1.00 -2.94
N TYR A 240 -7.32 -0.83 -4.09
CA TYR A 240 -8.78 -0.98 -4.29
C TYR A 240 -9.68 0.02 -3.55
N ALA A 241 -9.13 1.05 -2.89
CA ALA A 241 -9.94 2.04 -2.17
C ALA A 241 -10.99 2.70 -3.07
N SER A 242 -10.66 2.98 -4.34
CA SER A 242 -11.63 3.56 -5.29
C SER A 242 -12.76 2.60 -5.65
N ARG A 243 -12.50 1.29 -5.79
CA ARG A 243 -13.51 0.26 -5.98
C ARG A 243 -14.39 0.13 -4.73
N ASN A 244 -13.76 0.11 -3.58
CA ASN A 244 -14.44 -0.05 -2.30
C ASN A 244 -15.32 1.15 -1.97
N ALA A 245 -14.89 2.38 -2.29
CA ALA A 245 -15.73 3.57 -2.19
C ALA A 245 -16.98 3.48 -3.10
N ALA A 246 -16.83 2.94 -4.32
CA ALA A 246 -17.96 2.67 -5.18
C ALA A 246 -18.89 1.59 -4.62
N PHE A 247 -18.34 0.54 -4.00
CA PHE A 247 -19.13 -0.48 -3.30
C PHE A 247 -19.87 0.11 -2.09
N GLN A 248 -19.25 0.96 -1.28
CA GLN A 248 -19.91 1.70 -0.19
C GLN A 248 -21.06 2.55 -0.72
N ASN A 249 -20.86 3.25 -1.85
CA ASN A 249 -21.93 3.99 -2.50
C ASN A 249 -23.08 3.08 -2.96
N ALA A 250 -22.79 1.90 -3.51
CA ALA A 250 -23.81 0.94 -3.88
C ALA A 250 -24.59 0.43 -2.65
N VAL A 251 -23.92 0.14 -1.53
CA VAL A 251 -24.59 -0.20 -0.26
C VAL A 251 -25.46 0.96 0.22
N ALA A 252 -24.95 2.20 0.18
CA ALA A 252 -25.70 3.40 0.58
C ALA A 252 -26.99 3.55 -0.26
N VAL A 253 -26.88 3.42 -1.58
CA VAL A 253 -28.05 3.48 -2.48
C VAL A 253 -29.01 2.33 -2.21
N ALA A 254 -28.51 1.09 -2.07
CA ALA A 254 -29.37 -0.09 -1.86
C ALA A 254 -30.10 -0.08 -0.51
N THR A 255 -29.54 0.54 0.52
CA THR A 255 -30.17 0.64 1.86
C THR A 255 -30.90 1.94 2.09
N GLY A 256 -30.51 3.03 1.43
CA GLY A 256 -30.93 4.40 1.74
C GLY A 256 -30.14 5.05 2.88
N ASN A 257 -29.11 4.39 3.39
CA ASN A 257 -28.26 4.91 4.47
C ASN A 257 -27.21 5.88 3.93
N THR A 258 -26.80 6.86 4.75
CA THR A 258 -25.63 7.69 4.45
C THR A 258 -24.37 6.99 4.96
N LEU A 259 -23.37 6.78 4.08
CA LEU A 259 -22.11 6.16 4.41
C LEU A 259 -20.93 7.08 4.05
N ALA A 260 -19.85 6.98 4.80
CA ALA A 260 -18.57 7.52 4.38
C ALA A 260 -18.05 6.68 3.18
N LEU A 261 -17.69 7.35 2.09
CA LEU A 261 -17.13 6.70 0.91
C LEU A 261 -15.60 6.78 0.97
N ASP A 262 -15.01 6.20 2.00
CA ASP A 262 -13.58 6.27 2.32
C ASP A 262 -12.78 5.07 1.77
N GLY A 263 -13.46 4.04 1.28
CA GLY A 263 -12.83 2.81 0.79
C GLY A 263 -12.63 1.75 1.88
N ASP A 264 -12.87 2.08 3.15
CA ASP A 264 -12.75 1.15 4.28
C ASP A 264 -14.08 0.42 4.51
N VAL A 265 -14.27 -0.72 3.86
CA VAL A 265 -15.53 -1.50 3.98
C VAL A 265 -15.64 -2.25 5.30
N LEU A 266 -14.53 -2.49 6.00
CA LEU A 266 -14.46 -3.04 7.35
C LEU A 266 -13.73 -2.10 8.29
N ALA A 267 -14.29 -1.87 9.48
CA ALA A 267 -13.58 -1.17 10.53
C ALA A 267 -12.44 -2.08 11.08
N PRO A 268 -11.18 -1.65 11.07
CA PRO A 268 -10.06 -2.45 11.55
C PRO A 268 -10.26 -2.94 12.98
N GLY A 269 -10.09 -4.24 13.21
CA GLY A 269 -10.20 -4.85 14.53
C GLY A 269 -11.61 -4.86 15.14
N ALA A 270 -12.64 -4.40 14.44
CA ALA A 270 -14.00 -4.38 14.95
C ALA A 270 -14.53 -5.82 15.17
N PRO A 271 -15.01 -6.15 16.38
CA PRO A 271 -15.60 -7.45 16.64
C PRO A 271 -16.92 -7.64 15.88
N LEU A 272 -17.36 -8.90 15.73
CA LEU A 272 -18.54 -9.22 14.92
C LEU A 272 -19.84 -8.58 15.46
N ASP A 273 -19.95 -8.43 16.76
CA ASP A 273 -21.10 -7.82 17.45
C ASP A 273 -21.10 -6.27 17.39
N LYS A 274 -19.96 -5.66 17.00
CA LYS A 274 -19.82 -4.20 16.85
C LYS A 274 -19.27 -3.85 15.47
N PRO A 275 -20.06 -4.07 14.38
CA PRO A 275 -19.61 -3.83 13.02
C PRO A 275 -19.39 -2.34 12.75
N GLY A 276 -18.50 -2.04 11.81
CA GLY A 276 -18.33 -0.71 11.23
C GLY A 276 -19.59 -0.26 10.47
N GLN A 277 -19.56 0.96 9.98
CA GLN A 277 -20.70 1.63 9.34
C GLN A 277 -21.17 0.90 8.07
N THR A 278 -20.25 0.61 7.17
CA THR A 278 -20.53 -0.09 5.90
C THR A 278 -21.07 -1.51 6.14
N GLU A 279 -20.42 -2.27 7.03
CA GLU A 279 -20.86 -3.62 7.36
C GLU A 279 -22.23 -3.63 8.02
N ARG A 280 -22.55 -2.65 8.88
CA ARG A 280 -23.86 -2.53 9.54
C ARG A 280 -24.97 -2.32 8.50
N ALA A 281 -24.77 -1.37 7.58
CA ALA A 281 -25.72 -1.12 6.50
C ALA A 281 -25.88 -2.37 5.59
N LEU A 282 -24.77 -3.04 5.28
CA LEU A 282 -24.82 -4.25 4.46
C LEU A 282 -25.61 -5.39 5.12
N ARG A 283 -25.57 -5.51 6.45
CA ARG A 283 -26.34 -6.53 7.20
C ARG A 283 -27.85 -6.34 7.06
N GLU A 284 -28.34 -5.13 6.81
CA GLU A 284 -29.75 -4.87 6.51
C GLU A 284 -30.20 -5.53 5.21
N LEU A 285 -29.28 -5.71 4.26
CA LEU A 285 -29.51 -6.41 3.00
C LEU A 285 -29.36 -7.94 3.12
N GLY A 286 -28.87 -8.45 4.27
CA GLY A 286 -28.58 -9.87 4.47
C GLY A 286 -29.72 -10.81 4.00
N PRO A 287 -30.99 -10.58 4.39
CA PRO A 287 -32.10 -11.39 3.92
C PRO A 287 -32.28 -11.39 2.39
N GLN A 288 -32.06 -10.26 1.72
CA GLN A 288 -32.17 -10.13 0.27
C GLN A 288 -30.98 -10.79 -0.45
N LEU A 289 -29.81 -10.80 0.19
CA LEU A 289 -28.58 -11.39 -0.32
C LEU A 289 -28.48 -12.90 -0.01
N GLY A 290 -29.35 -13.43 0.86
CA GLY A 290 -29.27 -14.82 1.34
C GLY A 290 -28.01 -15.09 2.16
N MET A 291 -27.47 -14.08 2.87
CA MET A 291 -26.23 -14.14 3.62
C MET A 291 -26.43 -13.77 5.09
N ASP A 292 -25.85 -14.56 5.99
CA ASP A 292 -25.77 -14.20 7.40
C ASP A 292 -24.61 -13.21 7.69
N ASN A 293 -24.58 -12.65 8.91
CA ASN A 293 -23.58 -11.66 9.31
C ASN A 293 -22.14 -12.18 9.20
N ALA A 294 -21.90 -13.46 9.46
CA ALA A 294 -20.57 -14.05 9.39
C ALA A 294 -20.11 -14.23 7.93
N GLN A 295 -21.05 -14.61 7.05
CA GLN A 295 -20.79 -14.72 5.61
C GLN A 295 -20.50 -13.35 5.01
N LEU A 296 -21.27 -12.32 5.35
CA LEU A 296 -21.03 -10.95 4.91
C LEU A 296 -19.62 -10.45 5.37
N ARG A 297 -19.28 -10.66 6.62
CA ARG A 297 -17.96 -10.29 7.15
C ARG A 297 -16.82 -11.00 6.40
N ARG A 298 -16.92 -12.31 6.18
CA ARG A 298 -15.91 -13.07 5.43
C ARG A 298 -15.74 -12.57 4.00
N ALA A 299 -16.83 -12.19 3.34
CA ALA A 299 -16.75 -11.61 2.00
C ALA A 299 -16.09 -10.24 2.01
N LEU A 300 -16.41 -9.37 2.98
CA LEU A 300 -15.78 -8.05 3.13
C LEU A 300 -14.29 -8.12 3.47
N GLN A 301 -13.83 -9.18 4.16
CA GLN A 301 -12.40 -9.40 4.43
C GLN A 301 -11.56 -9.59 3.17
N GLN A 302 -12.18 -9.83 2.01
CA GLN A 302 -11.50 -9.95 0.72
C GLN A 302 -11.47 -8.61 -0.05
N ALA A 303 -11.90 -7.53 0.56
CA ALA A 303 -12.03 -6.24 -0.11
C ALA A 303 -10.69 -5.55 -0.43
N ASP A 304 -9.58 -6.10 0.02
CA ASP A 304 -8.21 -5.73 -0.35
C ASP A 304 -7.63 -6.58 -1.49
N GLN A 305 -8.45 -7.48 -2.08
CA GLN A 305 -8.03 -8.42 -3.13
C GLN A 305 -8.84 -8.20 -4.41
N LEU A 306 -8.24 -8.54 -5.57
CA LEU A 306 -8.89 -8.43 -6.88
C LEU A 306 -10.21 -9.20 -6.92
N GLN A 307 -10.22 -10.42 -6.37
CA GLN A 307 -11.33 -11.37 -6.41
C GLN A 307 -12.62 -10.84 -5.77
N PHE A 308 -12.53 -9.83 -4.92
CA PHE A 308 -13.75 -9.21 -4.36
C PHE A 308 -14.65 -8.64 -5.44
N SER A 309 -14.10 -8.12 -6.54
CA SER A 309 -14.88 -7.62 -7.69
C SER A 309 -15.72 -8.69 -8.36
N ASP A 310 -15.29 -9.95 -8.29
CA ASP A 310 -15.94 -11.09 -8.92
C ASP A 310 -16.83 -11.87 -7.93
N SER A 311 -16.91 -11.41 -6.68
CA SER A 311 -17.68 -12.07 -5.63
C SER A 311 -19.18 -11.92 -5.84
N ALA A 312 -19.96 -12.93 -5.42
CA ALA A 312 -21.43 -12.88 -5.44
C ALA A 312 -21.95 -11.68 -4.65
N LEU A 313 -21.32 -11.34 -3.50
CA LEU A 313 -21.69 -10.19 -2.70
C LEU A 313 -21.59 -8.89 -3.51
N HIS A 314 -20.43 -8.66 -4.16
CA HIS A 314 -20.21 -7.45 -4.96
C HIS A 314 -21.23 -7.34 -6.09
N ALA A 315 -21.46 -8.43 -6.85
CA ALA A 315 -22.40 -8.45 -7.96
C ALA A 315 -23.86 -8.17 -7.50
N GLN A 316 -24.31 -8.82 -6.43
CA GLN A 316 -25.68 -8.69 -5.92
C GLN A 316 -25.94 -7.29 -5.34
N VAL A 317 -25.00 -6.72 -4.57
CA VAL A 317 -25.13 -5.36 -4.03
C VAL A 317 -25.26 -4.33 -5.15
N PHE A 318 -24.41 -4.43 -6.18
CA PHE A 318 -24.54 -3.53 -7.32
C PHE A 318 -25.83 -3.75 -8.11
N ALA A 319 -26.30 -4.97 -8.26
CA ALA A 319 -27.58 -5.23 -8.93
C ALA A 319 -28.76 -4.57 -8.19
N LEU A 320 -28.80 -4.67 -6.86
CA LEU A 320 -29.82 -4.01 -6.02
C LEU A 320 -29.71 -2.48 -6.14
N ALA A 321 -28.52 -1.96 -6.07
CA ALA A 321 -28.26 -0.52 -6.11
C ALA A 321 -28.60 0.08 -7.49
N ASP A 322 -28.22 -0.59 -8.58
CA ASP A 322 -28.51 -0.16 -9.95
C ASP A 322 -30.04 -0.17 -10.21
N ALA A 323 -30.72 -1.22 -9.75
CA ALA A 323 -32.18 -1.29 -9.84
C ALA A 323 -32.85 -0.14 -9.09
N ARG A 324 -32.42 0.15 -7.86
CA ARG A 324 -32.97 1.24 -7.06
C ARG A 324 -32.65 2.63 -7.64
N ALA A 325 -31.46 2.80 -8.22
CA ALA A 325 -31.06 4.04 -8.88
C ALA A 325 -31.67 4.24 -10.28
N GLY A 326 -32.24 3.22 -10.87
CA GLY A 326 -32.74 3.23 -12.26
C GLY A 326 -31.65 3.36 -13.32
N LYS A 327 -30.37 3.17 -12.94
CA LYS A 327 -29.20 3.26 -13.84
C LYS A 327 -28.00 2.54 -13.23
N ALA A 328 -27.06 2.13 -14.09
CA ALA A 328 -25.78 1.58 -13.62
C ALA A 328 -24.96 2.63 -12.83
N LEU A 329 -24.57 2.29 -11.61
CA LEU A 329 -23.71 3.12 -10.77
C LEU A 329 -22.24 2.97 -11.20
N PRO A 330 -21.38 3.96 -10.94
CA PRO A 330 -19.94 3.84 -11.14
C PRO A 330 -19.36 2.67 -10.34
N ARG A 331 -18.43 1.90 -10.94
CA ARG A 331 -17.70 0.79 -10.29
C ARG A 331 -16.37 1.22 -9.66
N ALA A 332 -16.02 2.49 -9.78
CA ALA A 332 -14.91 3.14 -9.08
C ALA A 332 -15.27 4.59 -8.79
N LEU A 333 -15.01 5.04 -7.58
CA LEU A 333 -15.16 6.43 -7.11
C LEU A 333 -13.89 6.83 -6.35
N ILE A 334 -13.51 8.09 -6.45
CA ILE A 334 -12.39 8.59 -5.65
C ILE A 334 -12.83 8.61 -4.17
N PRO A 335 -12.06 8.00 -3.24
CA PRO A 335 -12.40 8.00 -1.82
C PRO A 335 -12.45 9.40 -1.23
N GLY A 336 -13.48 9.66 -0.42
CA GLY A 336 -13.68 10.94 0.27
C GLY A 336 -12.86 11.07 1.56
N ILE A 337 -11.53 10.83 1.49
CA ILE A 337 -10.64 10.87 2.65
C ILE A 337 -10.02 12.26 2.78
N ARG A 338 -10.11 12.83 3.98
CA ARG A 338 -9.32 14.01 4.37
C ARG A 338 -7.92 13.57 4.77
N LEU A 339 -6.91 14.21 4.19
CA LEU A 339 -5.51 13.93 4.50
C LEU A 339 -5.14 14.68 5.78
N ASP A 340 -4.78 13.93 6.81
CA ASP A 340 -4.33 14.48 8.09
C ASP A 340 -2.86 14.10 8.33
N SER A 341 -2.02 15.10 8.50
CA SER A 341 -0.60 14.93 8.83
C SER A 341 -0.06 16.22 9.45
N PRO A 342 0.83 16.14 10.43
CA PRO A 342 1.53 17.30 10.99
C PRO A 342 2.28 18.16 9.94
N LYS A 343 2.53 17.60 8.76
CA LYS A 343 3.18 18.27 7.62
C LYS A 343 2.19 19.06 6.74
N ILE A 344 0.89 18.79 6.87
CA ILE A 344 -0.16 19.40 6.05
C ILE A 344 -0.71 20.62 6.79
N THR A 345 -0.59 21.80 6.17
CA THR A 345 -1.01 23.08 6.75
C THR A 345 -2.34 23.60 6.19
N ARG A 346 -2.99 22.83 5.29
CA ARG A 346 -4.26 23.16 4.64
C ARG A 346 -5.11 21.90 4.49
N GLU A 347 -6.41 22.06 4.30
CA GLU A 347 -7.28 20.92 4.02
C GLU A 347 -6.94 20.32 2.65
N LEU A 348 -6.48 19.07 2.66
CA LEU A 348 -6.23 18.28 1.47
C LEU A 348 -7.04 16.98 1.54
N THR A 349 -7.45 16.49 0.37
CA THR A 349 -8.20 15.24 0.25
C THR A 349 -7.52 14.29 -0.74
N THR A 350 -7.86 13.01 -0.67
CA THR A 350 -7.44 12.03 -1.70
C THR A 350 -7.89 12.47 -3.09
N GLU A 351 -9.05 13.13 -3.21
CA GLU A 351 -9.52 13.67 -4.49
C GLU A 351 -8.59 14.78 -5.01
N TRP A 352 -8.19 15.72 -4.15
CA TRP A 352 -7.23 16.75 -4.52
C TRP A 352 -5.91 16.13 -5.02
N PHE A 353 -5.41 15.14 -4.27
CA PHE A 353 -4.18 14.42 -4.63
C PHE A 353 -4.30 13.73 -5.99
N ALA A 354 -5.32 12.89 -6.16
CA ALA A 354 -5.54 12.11 -7.38
C ALA A 354 -5.71 13.00 -8.62
N ASN A 355 -6.49 14.06 -8.52
CA ASN A 355 -6.70 15.00 -9.61
C ASN A 355 -5.43 15.79 -9.96
N ARG A 356 -4.60 16.13 -8.96
CA ARG A 356 -3.32 16.81 -9.20
C ARG A 356 -2.32 15.91 -9.91
N VAL A 357 -2.25 14.63 -9.52
CA VAL A 357 -1.43 13.61 -10.20
C VAL A 357 -1.95 13.38 -11.62
N ASP A 358 -3.27 13.27 -11.82
CA ASP A 358 -3.88 13.09 -13.14
C ASP A 358 -3.56 14.25 -14.10
N GLY A 359 -3.50 15.49 -13.59
CA GLY A 359 -3.05 16.64 -14.36
C GLY A 359 -1.60 16.48 -14.85
N ARG A 360 -0.66 16.07 -13.97
CA ARG A 360 0.73 15.78 -14.35
C ARG A 360 0.84 14.61 -15.33
N TYR A 361 0.07 13.56 -15.11
CA TYR A 361 -0.01 12.40 -15.98
C TYR A 361 -0.40 12.79 -17.42
N ARG A 362 -1.45 13.61 -17.58
CA ARG A 362 -1.87 14.10 -18.90
C ARG A 362 -0.81 14.98 -19.56
N GLN A 363 -0.16 15.85 -18.79
CA GLN A 363 0.96 16.66 -19.29
C GLN A 363 2.13 15.81 -19.76
N CYS A 364 2.44 14.71 -19.04
CA CYS A 364 3.47 13.76 -19.43
C CYS A 364 3.13 13.05 -20.74
N LEU A 365 1.89 12.63 -20.94
CA LEU A 365 1.45 11.97 -22.18
C LEU A 365 1.58 12.88 -23.43
N GLN A 366 1.57 14.19 -23.25
CA GLN A 366 1.71 15.17 -24.33
C GLN A 366 3.18 15.48 -24.70
N ARG A 367 4.15 15.04 -23.90
CA ARG A 367 5.60 15.14 -24.19
C ARG A 367 6.07 13.96 -25.03
#